data_38debf09bf6da8febb72dd176d58f2ea
#
_entry.id   38debf09bf6da8febb72dd176d58f2ea
#
_cell.length_a   1.000
_cell.length_b   1.000
_cell.length_c   1.000
_cell.angle_alpha   90.00
_cell.angle_beta   90.00
_cell.angle_gamma   90.00
#
_symmetry.space_group_name_H-M   'P 1'
#
loop_
_entity.id
_entity.type
_entity.pdbx_description
1 polymer ?
#
loop_
_entity_poly.entity_id
_entity_poly.type
_entity_poly.pdbx_seq_one_letter_code
_entity_poly.pdbx_strand_id
1 'polypeptide(L)'
;MPHNASPFDPLPTPEEIAGWDQASVAECGMSFLTLMENASREAYHALVGEVGEVAGKRVLLLAGPGNNGGDAVALARHLHNRGADVTLALARPRGRYTGAAGYNVRLAVRLGLAMIPLAKADLSGADAPDVIVDGLLGTGFRGALRPELAAVVEAVNRLAGRSYIFALDIPSG
;
A
#
# COMPACT_ATOMS: atom_id res chain seq x y z
N MET A 1 -2.80 -28.60 15.77
CA MET A 1 -4.21 -28.47 16.17
C MET A 1 -4.89 -27.60 15.11
N PRO A 2 -5.88 -28.07 14.36
CA PRO A 2 -6.61 -27.18 13.46
C PRO A 2 -7.35 -26.16 14.32
N HIS A 3 -7.02 -24.86 14.17
CA HIS A 3 -7.83 -23.79 14.67
C HIS A 3 -9.19 -23.86 13.97
N ASN A 4 -10.22 -24.22 14.70
CA ASN A 4 -11.60 -24.04 14.29
C ASN A 4 -11.86 -22.53 14.30
N ALA A 5 -11.50 -21.83 13.21
CA ALA A 5 -11.79 -20.41 13.07
C ALA A 5 -13.32 -20.27 13.10
N SER A 6 -13.83 -19.54 14.07
CA SER A 6 -15.22 -19.13 14.09
C SER A 6 -15.47 -18.27 12.84
N PRO A 7 -16.59 -18.45 12.12
CA PRO A 7 -16.89 -17.58 10.98
C PRO A 7 -17.07 -16.09 11.36
N PHE A 8 -16.93 -15.77 12.65
CA PHE A 8 -17.08 -14.44 13.23
C PHE A 8 -15.94 -14.09 14.17
N ASP A 9 -14.68 -14.46 13.86
CA ASP A 9 -13.56 -13.94 14.62
C ASP A 9 -13.54 -12.39 14.49
N PRO A 10 -13.63 -11.66 15.61
CA PRO A 10 -13.67 -10.21 15.55
C PRO A 10 -12.35 -9.69 14.97
N LEU A 11 -12.46 -8.76 14.01
CA LEU A 11 -11.29 -8.06 13.50
C LEU A 11 -10.68 -7.21 14.64
N PRO A 12 -9.35 -7.22 14.78
CA PRO A 12 -8.70 -6.39 15.78
C PRO A 12 -8.91 -4.90 15.48
N THR A 13 -9.01 -4.11 16.53
CA THR A 13 -9.06 -2.66 16.42
C THR A 13 -7.70 -2.10 15.97
N PRO A 14 -7.67 -0.88 15.41
CA PRO A 14 -6.40 -0.21 15.07
C PRO A 14 -5.45 -0.08 16.27
N GLU A 15 -5.99 0.16 17.45
CA GLU A 15 -5.24 0.28 18.69
C GLU A 15 -4.62 -1.06 19.12
N GLU A 16 -5.34 -2.17 18.97
CA GLU A 16 -4.84 -3.51 19.24
C GLU A 16 -3.71 -3.89 18.27
N ILE A 17 -3.87 -3.64 16.97
CA ILE A 17 -2.82 -3.90 15.96
C ILE A 17 -1.56 -3.09 16.29
N ALA A 18 -1.71 -1.78 16.57
CA ALA A 18 -0.59 -0.93 16.94
C ALA A 18 0.10 -1.41 18.23
N GLY A 19 -0.67 -1.91 19.20
CA GLY A 19 -0.15 -2.51 20.44
C GLY A 19 0.66 -3.79 20.17
N TRP A 20 0.18 -4.66 19.31
CA TRP A 20 0.90 -5.89 18.92
C TRP A 20 2.20 -5.61 18.17
N ASP A 21 2.20 -4.63 17.27
CA ASP A 21 3.40 -4.19 16.56
C ASP A 21 4.45 -3.66 17.54
N GLN A 22 4.02 -2.83 18.51
CA GLN A 22 4.91 -2.29 19.54
C GLN A 22 5.46 -3.39 20.44
N ALA A 23 4.63 -4.33 20.88
CA ALA A 23 5.05 -5.47 21.69
C ALA A 23 6.05 -6.35 20.92
N SER A 24 5.79 -6.62 19.62
CA SER A 24 6.70 -7.38 18.77
C SER A 24 8.08 -6.72 18.68
N VAL A 25 8.13 -5.40 18.63
CA VAL A 25 9.40 -4.66 18.62
C VAL A 25 10.05 -4.67 20.00
N ALA A 26 9.29 -4.37 21.06
CA ALA A 26 9.85 -4.19 22.42
C ALA A 26 10.25 -5.51 23.07
N GLU A 27 9.46 -6.57 22.90
CA GLU A 27 9.62 -7.84 23.60
C GLU A 27 10.36 -8.88 22.77
N CYS A 28 10.10 -8.92 21.45
CA CYS A 28 10.70 -9.91 20.55
C CYS A 28 11.91 -9.36 19.76
N GLY A 29 12.23 -8.07 19.89
CA GLY A 29 13.35 -7.45 19.17
C GLY A 29 13.14 -7.33 17.66
N MET A 30 11.90 -7.46 17.16
CA MET A 30 11.60 -7.27 15.75
C MET A 30 11.82 -5.80 15.34
N SER A 31 12.20 -5.58 14.09
CA SER A 31 12.28 -4.22 13.56
C SER A 31 10.99 -3.85 12.83
N PHE A 32 10.63 -2.55 12.80
CA PHE A 32 9.53 -2.07 11.97
C PHE A 32 9.76 -2.35 10.47
N LEU A 33 11.01 -2.48 10.04
CA LEU A 33 11.33 -2.93 8.68
C LEU A 33 10.86 -4.36 8.42
N THR A 34 11.06 -5.25 9.39
CA THR A 34 10.63 -6.65 9.31
C THR A 34 9.10 -6.75 9.27
N LEU A 35 8.42 -5.98 10.13
CA LEU A 35 6.95 -5.93 10.14
C LEU A 35 6.40 -5.45 8.79
N MET A 36 6.91 -4.34 8.27
CA MET A 36 6.51 -3.78 6.97
C MET A 36 6.82 -4.73 5.80
N GLU A 37 7.95 -5.43 5.82
CA GLU A 37 8.30 -6.43 4.80
C GLU A 37 7.33 -7.61 4.83
N ASN A 38 6.96 -8.09 6.03
CA ASN A 38 5.98 -9.17 6.17
C ASN A 38 4.60 -8.72 5.68
N ALA A 39 4.12 -7.55 6.12
CA ALA A 39 2.83 -7.00 5.70
C ALA A 39 2.75 -6.85 4.17
N SER A 40 3.79 -6.28 3.55
CA SER A 40 3.83 -6.09 2.10
C SER A 40 3.90 -7.40 1.32
N ARG A 41 4.57 -8.43 1.86
CA ARG A 41 4.59 -9.76 1.26
C ARG A 41 3.23 -10.43 1.32
N GLU A 42 2.54 -10.36 2.45
CA GLU A 42 1.18 -10.89 2.58
C GLU A 42 0.18 -10.11 1.69
N ALA A 43 0.32 -8.79 1.60
CA ALA A 43 -0.45 -7.98 0.66
C ALA A 43 -0.19 -8.40 -0.80
N TYR A 44 1.05 -8.75 -1.17
CA TYR A 44 1.37 -9.30 -2.48
C TYR A 44 0.62 -10.63 -2.72
N HIS A 45 0.64 -11.55 -1.76
CA HIS A 45 -0.05 -12.85 -1.89
C HIS A 45 -1.58 -12.66 -2.00
N ALA A 46 -2.15 -11.78 -1.20
CA ALA A 46 -3.57 -11.44 -1.25
C ALA A 46 -3.94 -10.86 -2.63
N LEU A 47 -3.16 -9.88 -3.12
CA LEU A 47 -3.41 -9.28 -4.44
C LEU A 47 -3.33 -10.30 -5.57
N VAL A 48 -2.31 -11.16 -5.58
CA VAL A 48 -2.17 -12.21 -6.60
C VAL A 48 -3.30 -13.24 -6.51
N GLY A 49 -3.79 -13.53 -5.31
CA GLY A 49 -4.98 -14.38 -5.11
C GLY A 49 -6.22 -13.84 -5.82
N GLU A 50 -6.37 -12.52 -5.89
CA GLU A 50 -7.50 -11.85 -6.52
C GLU A 50 -7.33 -11.64 -8.03
N VAL A 51 -6.15 -11.15 -8.46
CA VAL A 51 -5.95 -10.71 -9.85
C VAL A 51 -5.17 -11.72 -10.71
N GLY A 52 -4.69 -12.80 -10.10
CA GLY A 52 -3.83 -13.79 -10.77
C GLY A 52 -2.41 -13.26 -11.00
N GLU A 53 -1.76 -13.77 -12.06
CA GLU A 53 -0.40 -13.40 -12.40
C GLU A 53 -0.28 -11.90 -12.68
N VAL A 54 0.77 -11.28 -12.12
CA VAL A 54 1.02 -9.83 -12.23
C VAL A 54 2.06 -9.46 -13.29
N ALA A 55 2.76 -10.44 -13.85
CA ALA A 55 3.74 -10.19 -14.91
C ALA A 55 3.09 -9.47 -16.10
N GLY A 56 3.68 -8.36 -16.53
CA GLY A 56 3.18 -7.52 -17.60
C GLY A 56 1.98 -6.64 -17.25
N LYS A 57 1.35 -6.81 -16.08
CA LYS A 57 0.28 -5.91 -15.63
C LYS A 57 0.84 -4.54 -15.25
N ARG A 58 0.12 -3.50 -15.61
CA ARG A 58 0.40 -2.12 -15.19
C ARG A 58 -0.22 -1.89 -13.82
N VAL A 59 0.63 -1.59 -12.85
CA VAL A 59 0.22 -1.40 -11.44
C VAL A 59 0.60 0.00 -10.98
N LEU A 60 -0.40 0.80 -10.63
CA LEU A 60 -0.22 2.10 -10.02
C LEU A 60 -0.40 1.98 -8.51
N LEU A 61 0.64 2.30 -7.73
CA LEU A 61 0.54 2.31 -6.28
C LEU A 61 0.54 3.75 -5.77
N LEU A 62 -0.49 4.09 -5.01
CA LEU A 62 -0.67 5.41 -4.40
C LEU A 62 -0.11 5.35 -2.97
N ALA A 63 0.99 6.02 -2.71
CA ALA A 63 1.69 5.95 -1.43
C ALA A 63 1.49 7.23 -0.61
N GLY A 64 0.74 7.11 0.48
CA GLY A 64 0.58 8.13 1.51
C GLY A 64 1.86 8.37 2.31
N PRO A 65 1.88 9.37 3.21
CA PRO A 65 3.08 9.73 3.96
C PRO A 65 3.36 8.84 5.18
N GLY A 66 2.41 7.98 5.58
CA GLY A 66 2.47 7.12 6.77
C GLY A 66 2.97 5.71 6.50
N ASN A 67 2.72 4.80 7.46
CA ASN A 67 3.12 3.39 7.36
C ASN A 67 2.43 2.69 6.19
N ASN A 68 1.13 2.92 5.99
CA ASN A 68 0.39 2.34 4.86
C ASN A 68 1.02 2.70 3.49
N GLY A 69 1.47 3.96 3.32
CA GLY A 69 2.26 4.34 2.14
C GLY A 69 3.61 3.64 2.07
N GLY A 70 4.23 3.36 3.22
CA GLY A 70 5.45 2.54 3.32
C GLY A 70 5.23 1.11 2.86
N ASP A 71 4.10 0.50 3.26
CA ASP A 71 3.68 -0.84 2.85
C ASP A 71 3.43 -0.87 1.33
N ALA A 72 2.78 0.17 0.77
CA ALA A 72 2.60 0.29 -0.67
C ALA A 72 3.94 0.35 -1.43
N VAL A 73 4.93 1.12 -0.93
CA VAL A 73 6.27 1.18 -1.54
C VAL A 73 7.00 -0.17 -1.42
N ALA A 74 6.84 -0.86 -0.29
CA ALA A 74 7.41 -2.20 -0.12
C ALA A 74 6.75 -3.22 -1.07
N LEU A 75 5.41 -3.20 -1.19
CA LEU A 75 4.67 -4.04 -2.13
C LEU A 75 5.08 -3.79 -3.58
N ALA A 76 5.33 -2.53 -3.97
CA ALA A 76 5.78 -2.18 -5.31
C ALA A 76 7.06 -2.94 -5.72
N ARG A 77 8.00 -3.16 -4.78
CA ARG A 77 9.21 -3.95 -5.03
C ARG A 77 8.90 -5.42 -5.30
N HIS A 78 7.96 -5.99 -4.55
CA HIS A 78 7.52 -7.38 -4.77
C HIS A 78 6.88 -7.54 -6.14
N LEU A 79 6.01 -6.63 -6.53
CA LEU A 79 5.35 -6.61 -7.84
C LEU A 79 6.36 -6.45 -8.99
N HIS A 80 7.27 -5.49 -8.86
CA HIS A 80 8.33 -5.26 -9.84
C HIS A 80 9.21 -6.50 -10.04
N ASN A 81 9.63 -7.15 -8.95
CA ASN A 81 10.44 -8.37 -9.00
C ASN A 81 9.72 -9.56 -9.67
N ARG A 82 8.40 -9.48 -9.79
CA ARG A 82 7.55 -10.48 -10.45
C ARG A 82 7.11 -10.04 -11.85
N GLY A 83 7.75 -9.01 -12.39
CA GLY A 83 7.58 -8.57 -13.78
C GLY A 83 6.38 -7.66 -14.03
N ALA A 84 5.76 -7.10 -12.99
CA ALA A 84 4.75 -6.06 -13.17
C ALA A 84 5.40 -4.74 -13.63
N ASP A 85 4.69 -3.99 -14.47
CA ASP A 85 5.03 -2.60 -14.82
C ASP A 85 4.50 -1.67 -13.73
N VAL A 86 5.40 -1.25 -12.84
CA VAL A 86 5.06 -0.59 -11.59
C VAL A 86 5.35 0.91 -11.66
N THR A 87 4.34 1.72 -11.33
CA THR A 87 4.48 3.15 -11.08
C THR A 87 4.07 3.48 -9.64
N LEU A 88 4.96 4.16 -8.91
CA LEU A 88 4.70 4.69 -7.57
C LEU A 88 4.32 6.17 -7.64
N ALA A 89 3.10 6.50 -7.21
CA ALA A 89 2.63 7.87 -7.06
C ALA A 89 2.73 8.30 -5.59
N LEU A 90 3.69 9.17 -5.28
CA LEU A 90 4.03 9.57 -3.92
C LEU A 90 3.27 10.83 -3.49
N ALA A 91 2.56 10.78 -2.36
CA ALA A 91 1.83 11.93 -1.79
C ALA A 91 2.77 13.00 -1.19
N ARG A 92 4.06 12.68 -1.00
CA ARG A 92 5.10 13.59 -0.51
C ARG A 92 6.39 13.42 -1.30
N PRO A 93 7.26 14.43 -1.33
CA PRO A 93 8.61 14.27 -1.86
C PRO A 93 9.34 13.11 -1.19
N ARG A 94 10.14 12.34 -1.95
CA ARG A 94 10.86 11.14 -1.49
C ARG A 94 11.62 11.34 -0.17
N GLY A 95 12.26 12.48 0.02
CA GLY A 95 12.99 12.81 1.25
C GLY A 95 12.13 13.04 2.50
N ARG A 96 10.81 13.05 2.36
CA ARG A 96 9.86 13.21 3.47
C ARG A 96 9.35 11.87 4.03
N TYR A 97 9.71 10.76 3.41
CA TYR A 97 9.46 9.43 3.96
C TYR A 97 10.59 9.07 4.93
N THR A 98 10.27 8.68 6.15
CA THR A 98 11.21 8.37 7.22
C THR A 98 11.05 6.93 7.71
N GLY A 99 11.92 6.48 8.62
CA GLY A 99 11.83 5.13 9.20
C GLY A 99 11.82 4.02 8.15
N ALA A 100 10.96 3.02 8.34
CA ALA A 100 10.79 1.89 7.45
C ALA A 100 10.28 2.30 6.07
N ALA A 101 9.31 3.24 5.99
CA ALA A 101 8.83 3.78 4.73
C ALA A 101 9.95 4.47 3.93
N GLY A 102 10.77 5.30 4.58
CA GLY A 102 11.92 5.96 3.95
C GLY A 102 12.99 4.98 3.48
N TYR A 103 13.21 3.89 4.21
CA TYR A 103 14.09 2.81 3.78
C TYR A 103 13.57 2.18 2.48
N ASN A 104 12.28 1.83 2.41
CA ASN A 104 11.67 1.22 1.23
C ASN A 104 11.67 2.17 0.02
N VAL A 105 11.46 3.47 0.21
CA VAL A 105 11.59 4.47 -0.86
C VAL A 105 13.01 4.47 -1.43
N ARG A 106 14.06 4.43 -0.58
CA ARG A 106 15.45 4.35 -1.05
C ARG A 106 15.74 3.07 -1.81
N LEU A 107 15.19 1.92 -1.37
CA LEU A 107 15.32 0.66 -2.11
C LEU A 107 14.64 0.74 -3.47
N ALA A 108 13.42 1.25 -3.54
CA ALA A 108 12.68 1.41 -4.79
C ALA A 108 13.44 2.31 -5.78
N VAL A 109 14.09 3.39 -5.30
CA VAL A 109 14.99 4.22 -6.13
C VAL A 109 16.15 3.40 -6.67
N ARG A 110 16.81 2.59 -5.84
CA ARG A 110 17.95 1.75 -6.26
C ARG A 110 17.56 0.68 -7.27
N LEU A 111 16.34 0.18 -7.18
CA LEU A 111 15.76 -0.78 -8.13
C LEU A 111 15.28 -0.12 -9.43
N GLY A 112 15.33 1.22 -9.52
CA GLY A 112 14.91 1.95 -10.72
C GLY A 112 13.39 2.01 -10.93
N LEU A 113 12.57 1.81 -9.87
CA LEU A 113 11.13 1.91 -9.99
C LEU A 113 10.71 3.32 -10.44
N ALA A 114 9.74 3.38 -11.35
CA ALA A 114 9.15 4.65 -11.78
C ALA A 114 8.42 5.32 -10.60
N MET A 115 8.77 6.57 -10.32
CA MET A 115 8.19 7.33 -9.21
C MET A 115 7.77 8.71 -9.67
N ILE A 116 6.52 9.05 -9.43
CA ILE A 116 5.93 10.35 -9.77
C ILE A 116 5.31 11.00 -8.52
N PRO A 117 5.18 12.33 -8.49
CA PRO A 117 4.29 12.98 -7.51
C PRO A 117 2.85 12.52 -7.70
N LEU A 118 2.11 12.30 -6.60
CA LEU A 118 0.70 11.89 -6.65
C LEU A 118 -0.16 12.80 -7.54
N ALA A 119 0.09 14.12 -7.48
CA ALA A 119 -0.61 15.10 -8.32
C ALA A 119 -0.36 14.95 -9.84
N LYS A 120 0.60 14.11 -10.25
CA LYS A 120 0.90 13.79 -11.66
C LYS A 120 0.42 12.41 -12.08
N ALA A 121 -0.24 11.66 -11.19
CA ALA A 121 -0.85 10.38 -11.55
C ALA A 121 -2.00 10.62 -12.53
N ASP A 122 -1.96 9.94 -13.67
CA ASP A 122 -3.09 9.98 -14.60
C ASP A 122 -4.21 9.08 -14.10
N LEU A 123 -5.25 9.68 -13.59
CA LEU A 123 -6.47 9.04 -13.12
C LEU A 123 -7.68 9.42 -14.01
N SER A 124 -7.44 9.91 -15.22
CA SER A 124 -8.49 10.26 -16.18
C SER A 124 -9.23 9.04 -16.72
N GLY A 125 -8.57 7.87 -16.70
CA GLY A 125 -9.08 6.62 -17.24
C GLY A 125 -8.84 6.45 -18.74
N ALA A 126 -8.17 7.38 -19.40
CA ALA A 126 -7.82 7.24 -20.81
C ALA A 126 -6.86 6.05 -21.03
N ASP A 127 -5.92 5.86 -20.11
CA ASP A 127 -4.97 4.75 -20.07
C ASP A 127 -4.94 4.14 -18.65
N ALA A 128 -6.09 3.62 -18.21
CA ALA A 128 -6.25 3.08 -16.87
C ALA A 128 -5.28 1.92 -16.61
N PRO A 129 -4.59 1.86 -15.47
CA PRO A 129 -3.77 0.71 -15.09
C PRO A 129 -4.65 -0.52 -14.83
N ASP A 130 -4.07 -1.73 -14.92
CA ASP A 130 -4.80 -2.96 -14.61
C ASP A 130 -5.17 -3.04 -13.13
N VAL A 131 -4.26 -2.55 -12.27
CA VAL A 131 -4.42 -2.54 -10.82
C VAL A 131 -4.05 -1.17 -10.26
N ILE A 132 -4.86 -0.69 -9.31
CA ILE A 132 -4.52 0.46 -8.46
C ILE A 132 -4.42 -0.05 -7.02
N VAL A 133 -3.28 0.18 -6.37
CA VAL A 133 -3.11 -0.09 -4.94
C VAL A 133 -3.30 1.21 -4.17
N ASP A 134 -4.32 1.23 -3.31
CA ASP A 134 -4.58 2.36 -2.41
C ASP A 134 -3.82 2.18 -1.08
N GLY A 135 -2.70 2.88 -0.96
CA GLY A 135 -1.91 3.01 0.26
C GLY A 135 -1.85 4.46 0.76
N LEU A 136 -2.88 5.28 0.44
CA LEU A 136 -2.89 6.71 0.78
C LEU A 136 -3.11 6.93 2.28
N LEU A 137 -4.11 6.28 2.85
CA LEU A 137 -4.49 6.40 4.26
C LEU A 137 -4.57 5.02 4.90
N GLY A 138 -4.28 4.93 6.18
CA GLY A 138 -4.43 3.73 6.99
C GLY A 138 -5.22 4.04 8.25
N THR A 139 -5.38 3.06 9.12
CA THR A 139 -6.14 3.14 10.38
C THR A 139 -5.67 4.24 11.34
N GLY A 140 -4.46 4.78 11.14
CA GLY A 140 -3.95 5.95 11.88
C GLY A 140 -4.49 7.31 11.42
N PHE A 141 -5.23 7.39 10.32
CA PHE A 141 -5.79 8.66 9.83
C PHE A 141 -6.89 9.17 10.74
N ARG A 142 -6.91 10.48 10.98
CA ARG A 142 -7.94 11.18 11.76
C ARG A 142 -8.34 12.48 11.09
N GLY A 143 -9.61 12.81 11.13
CA GLY A 143 -10.19 14.04 10.61
C GLY A 143 -10.69 13.94 9.16
N ALA A 144 -10.97 15.09 8.55
CA ALA A 144 -11.47 15.16 7.18
C ALA A 144 -10.33 15.09 6.15
N LEU A 145 -10.62 14.50 4.99
CA LEU A 145 -9.71 14.52 3.84
C LEU A 145 -9.48 15.96 3.37
N ARG A 146 -8.23 16.26 3.04
CA ARG A 146 -7.94 17.52 2.33
C ARG A 146 -8.53 17.44 0.92
N PRO A 147 -9.00 18.57 0.37
CA PRO A 147 -9.66 18.59 -0.94
C PRO A 147 -8.85 17.91 -2.06
N GLU A 148 -7.54 18.10 -2.07
CA GLU A 148 -6.66 17.51 -3.08
C GLU A 148 -6.62 15.98 -2.98
N LEU A 149 -6.63 15.43 -1.77
CA LEU A 149 -6.64 14.00 -1.54
C LEU A 149 -8.04 13.41 -1.80
N ALA A 150 -9.10 14.12 -1.43
CA ALA A 150 -10.47 13.73 -1.75
C ALA A 150 -10.68 13.60 -3.26
N ALA A 151 -10.17 14.56 -4.04
CA ALA A 151 -10.24 14.51 -5.50
C ALA A 151 -9.50 13.29 -6.09
N VAL A 152 -8.37 12.89 -5.49
CA VAL A 152 -7.65 11.66 -5.90
C VAL A 152 -8.49 10.42 -5.60
N VAL A 153 -9.05 10.32 -4.40
CA VAL A 153 -9.91 9.19 -3.99
C VAL A 153 -11.13 9.08 -4.91
N GLU A 154 -11.80 10.19 -5.21
CA GLU A 154 -12.92 10.22 -6.15
C GLU A 154 -12.50 9.79 -7.56
N ALA A 155 -11.30 10.20 -8.01
CA ALA A 155 -10.78 9.79 -9.31
C ALA A 155 -10.49 8.29 -9.35
N VAL A 156 -9.92 7.71 -8.31
CA VAL A 156 -9.70 6.27 -8.17
C VAL A 156 -11.04 5.52 -8.20
N ASN A 157 -12.04 5.98 -7.44
CA ASN A 157 -13.35 5.35 -7.39
C ASN A 157 -14.05 5.34 -8.77
N ARG A 158 -13.84 6.37 -9.59
CA ARG A 158 -14.36 6.40 -10.99
C ARG A 158 -13.69 5.36 -11.89
N LEU A 159 -12.52 4.84 -11.52
CA LEU A 159 -11.84 3.78 -12.26
C LEU A 159 -12.27 2.37 -11.85
N ALA A 160 -13.13 2.23 -10.85
CA ALA A 160 -13.75 0.95 -10.49
C ALA A 160 -14.45 0.34 -11.72
N GLY A 161 -14.19 -0.93 -11.98
CA GLY A 161 -14.66 -1.61 -13.20
C GLY A 161 -13.75 -1.48 -14.44
N ARG A 162 -12.75 -0.57 -14.42
CA ARG A 162 -11.67 -0.52 -15.41
C ARG A 162 -10.35 -1.01 -14.85
N SER A 163 -10.11 -0.70 -13.58
CA SER A 163 -8.96 -1.14 -12.80
C SER A 163 -9.45 -1.96 -11.61
N TYR A 164 -8.69 -2.98 -11.21
CA TYR A 164 -8.88 -3.62 -9.93
C TYR A 164 -8.30 -2.71 -8.85
N ILE A 165 -9.12 -2.28 -7.88
CA ILE A 165 -8.68 -1.41 -6.78
C ILE A 165 -8.42 -2.28 -5.56
N PHE A 166 -7.19 -2.27 -5.07
CA PHE A 166 -6.73 -3.01 -3.90
C PHE A 166 -6.33 -2.03 -2.80
N ALA A 167 -7.12 -1.95 -1.75
CA ALA A 167 -6.81 -1.12 -0.59
C ALA A 167 -5.90 -1.87 0.38
N LEU A 168 -4.83 -1.21 0.83
CA LEU A 168 -4.01 -1.67 1.95
C LEU A 168 -4.60 -1.12 3.24
N ASP A 169 -4.64 -1.95 4.30
CA ASP A 169 -5.18 -1.62 5.62
C ASP A 169 -6.69 -1.30 5.55
N ILE A 170 -7.06 -0.11 5.11
CA ILE A 170 -8.45 0.31 4.90
C ILE A 170 -8.58 1.09 3.58
N PRO A 171 -9.76 1.09 2.93
CA PRO A 171 -10.03 1.99 1.82
C PRO A 171 -9.91 3.46 2.25
N SER A 172 -9.31 4.30 1.41
CA SER A 172 -9.13 5.73 1.71
C SER A 172 -10.41 6.57 1.49
N GLY A 173 -11.47 5.93 0.95
CA GLY A 173 -12.78 6.55 0.79
C GLY A 173 -13.72 5.78 -0.12
#